data_4c39baa17aa49225bc44f082ba39d5f2
#
_entry.id   4c39baa17aa49225bc44f082ba39d5f2
#
_cell.length_a   1.000
_cell.length_b   1.000
_cell.length_c   1.000
_cell.angle_alpha   90.00
_cell.angle_beta   90.00
_cell.angle_gamma   90.00
#
_symmetry.space_group_name_H-M   'P 1'
#
loop_
_entity.id
_entity.type
_entity.pdbx_description
1 polymer ?
#
loop_
_entity_poly.entity_id
_entity_poly.type
_entity_poly.pdbx_seq_one_letter_code
_entity_poly.pdbx_strand_id
1 'polypeptide(L)'
;MVGTYVLSAGYYDAYYLKAQKVRTLIKRDFDSAFEKVDLIMGPISPTPAFKIGEKTDDPVAMYLADIYTVSLNLAGLPGLALPIGKSGHLPVGLQIIGRPFDEDKIFQVAEIYEQIQNGIYSFARK
;
A
#
# COMPACT_ATOMS: atom_id res chain seq x y z
N MET A 1 -23.27 -1.11 -9.38
CA MET A 1 -24.15 -2.28 -9.14
C MET A 1 -23.74 -3.07 -7.88
N VAL A 2 -22.45 -3.42 -7.67
CA VAL A 2 -22.04 -4.15 -6.45
C VAL A 2 -22.37 -3.38 -5.16
N GLY A 3 -22.17 -2.06 -5.12
CA GLY A 3 -22.48 -1.23 -3.95
C GLY A 3 -23.97 -1.24 -3.57
N THR A 4 -24.87 -1.26 -4.55
CA THR A 4 -26.32 -1.33 -4.31
C THR A 4 -26.72 -2.68 -3.68
N TYR A 5 -26.09 -3.76 -4.11
CA TYR A 5 -26.31 -5.09 -3.55
C TYR A 5 -25.84 -5.21 -2.11
N VAL A 6 -24.65 -4.67 -1.80
CA VAL A 6 -24.07 -4.66 -0.44
C VAL A 6 -24.93 -3.87 0.55
N LEU A 7 -25.67 -2.86 0.08
CA LEU A 7 -26.60 -2.06 0.90
C LEU A 7 -28.03 -2.64 0.95
N SER A 8 -28.29 -3.78 0.31
CA SER A 8 -29.59 -4.43 0.37
C SER A 8 -29.90 -5.03 1.75
N ALA A 9 -31.20 -5.16 2.06
CA ALA A 9 -31.66 -5.68 3.35
C ALA A 9 -31.07 -7.07 3.65
N GLY A 10 -30.60 -7.28 4.87
CA GLY A 10 -29.94 -8.51 5.31
C GLY A 10 -28.42 -8.56 5.07
N TYR A 11 -27.90 -8.01 3.98
CA TYR A 11 -26.46 -7.89 3.74
C TYR A 11 -25.87 -6.70 4.50
N TYR A 12 -26.62 -5.64 4.66
CA TYR A 12 -26.19 -4.43 5.36
C TYR A 12 -25.80 -4.73 6.81
N ASP A 13 -26.67 -5.39 7.59
CA ASP A 13 -26.41 -5.66 9.00
C ASP A 13 -25.37 -6.76 9.19
N ALA A 14 -25.43 -7.84 8.38
CA ALA A 14 -24.57 -9.00 8.54
C ALA A 14 -23.11 -8.74 8.13
N TYR A 15 -22.91 -7.96 7.06
CA TYR A 15 -21.59 -7.82 6.45
C TYR A 15 -21.08 -6.36 6.43
N TYR A 16 -21.91 -5.41 6.00
CA TYR A 16 -21.48 -4.02 5.83
C TYR A 16 -21.11 -3.36 7.16
N LEU A 17 -21.95 -3.46 8.17
CA LEU A 17 -21.66 -2.89 9.50
C LEU A 17 -20.44 -3.53 10.15
N LYS A 18 -20.26 -4.84 9.98
CA LYS A 18 -19.09 -5.55 10.48
C LYS A 18 -17.81 -5.07 9.76
N ALA A 19 -17.87 -4.93 8.44
CA ALA A 19 -16.76 -4.41 7.65
C ALA A 19 -16.39 -2.98 8.05
N GLN A 20 -17.36 -2.10 8.31
CA GLN A 20 -17.11 -0.74 8.78
C GLN A 20 -16.44 -0.71 10.16
N LYS A 21 -16.83 -1.60 11.07
CA LYS A 21 -16.16 -1.74 12.38
C LYS A 21 -14.70 -2.16 12.23
N VAL A 22 -14.42 -3.15 11.37
CA VAL A 22 -13.05 -3.61 11.09
C VAL A 22 -12.23 -2.49 10.43
N ARG A 23 -12.80 -1.78 9.46
CA ARG A 23 -12.17 -0.61 8.84
C ARG A 23 -11.78 0.45 9.87
N THR A 24 -12.64 0.71 10.85
CA THR A 24 -12.35 1.65 11.94
C THR A 24 -11.17 1.19 12.81
N LEU A 25 -11.05 -0.12 13.06
CA LEU A 25 -9.90 -0.66 13.81
C LEU A 25 -8.61 -0.50 13.03
N ILE A 26 -8.61 -0.85 11.74
CA ILE A 26 -7.44 -0.66 10.87
C ILE A 26 -7.00 0.81 10.87
N LYS A 27 -7.96 1.75 10.74
CA LYS A 27 -7.64 3.18 10.79
C LYS A 27 -7.00 3.58 12.11
N ARG A 28 -7.52 3.11 13.25
CA ARG A 28 -6.96 3.40 14.58
C ARG A 28 -5.53 2.89 14.76
N ASP A 29 -5.19 1.75 14.18
CA ASP A 29 -3.83 1.22 14.23
C ASP A 29 -2.85 2.18 13.53
N PHE A 30 -3.23 2.71 12.35
CA PHE A 30 -2.44 3.73 11.66
C PHE A 30 -2.39 5.05 12.44
N ASP A 31 -3.52 5.52 12.97
CA ASP A 31 -3.58 6.74 13.78
C ASP A 31 -2.60 6.64 14.99
N SER A 32 -2.58 5.50 15.67
CA SER A 32 -1.66 5.24 16.80
C SER A 32 -0.18 5.16 16.36
N ALA A 33 0.09 4.62 15.18
CA ALA A 33 1.45 4.61 14.63
C ALA A 33 1.91 6.04 14.31
N PHE A 34 1.04 6.86 13.72
CA PHE A 34 1.35 8.25 13.39
C PHE A 34 1.48 9.20 14.59
N GLU A 35 1.11 8.77 15.80
CA GLU A 35 1.49 9.49 17.03
C GLU A 35 3.02 9.46 17.27
N LYS A 36 3.71 8.47 16.72
CA LYS A 36 5.13 8.19 16.97
C LYS A 36 6.03 8.45 15.77
N VAL A 37 5.48 8.44 14.57
CA VAL A 37 6.23 8.59 13.31
C VAL A 37 5.51 9.56 12.38
N ASP A 38 6.25 10.18 11.47
CA ASP A 38 5.69 11.08 10.46
C ASP A 38 5.24 10.35 9.20
N LEU A 39 5.98 9.32 8.80
CA LEU A 39 5.70 8.51 7.63
C LEU A 39 5.92 7.04 7.94
N ILE A 40 5.19 6.17 7.24
CA ILE A 40 5.40 4.72 7.27
C ILE A 40 5.90 4.29 5.89
N MET A 41 6.99 3.53 5.87
CA MET A 41 7.60 3.07 4.62
C MET A 41 7.72 1.55 4.63
N GLY A 42 7.47 0.92 3.48
CA GLY A 42 7.57 -0.53 3.35
C GLY A 42 7.50 -1.00 1.90
N PRO A 43 7.68 -2.30 1.65
CA PRO A 43 7.51 -2.84 0.31
C PRO A 43 6.06 -2.66 -0.17
N ILE A 44 5.88 -2.45 -1.48
CA ILE A 44 4.55 -2.33 -2.08
C ILE A 44 3.88 -3.70 -2.26
N SER A 45 4.67 -4.75 -2.42
CA SER A 45 4.20 -6.12 -2.60
C SER A 45 5.15 -7.10 -1.89
N PRO A 46 4.66 -8.23 -1.37
CA PRO A 46 5.50 -9.26 -0.74
C PRO A 46 6.49 -9.92 -1.70
N THR A 47 6.16 -9.94 -2.99
CA THR A 47 6.97 -10.59 -4.04
C THR A 47 7.12 -9.67 -5.24
N PRO A 48 8.18 -9.83 -6.05
CA PRO A 48 8.25 -9.24 -7.38
C PRO A 48 7.09 -9.70 -8.26
N ALA A 49 6.98 -9.11 -9.45
CA ALA A 49 5.99 -9.51 -10.43
C ALA A 49 6.09 -11.02 -10.75
N PHE A 50 4.96 -11.68 -10.87
CA PHE A 50 4.82 -13.10 -11.19
C PHE A 50 4.27 -13.27 -12.62
N LYS A 51 4.40 -14.46 -13.19
CA LYS A 51 3.92 -14.74 -14.55
C LYS A 51 2.39 -14.75 -14.61
N ILE A 52 1.84 -14.39 -15.76
CA ILE A 52 0.41 -14.48 -16.02
C ILE A 52 -0.03 -15.94 -15.83
N GLY A 53 -1.06 -16.15 -14.99
CA GLY A 53 -1.59 -17.47 -14.66
C GLY A 53 -0.89 -18.20 -13.51
N GLU A 54 0.25 -17.71 -12.99
CA GLU A 54 1.02 -18.42 -11.97
C GLU A 54 0.29 -18.58 -10.63
N LYS A 55 -0.62 -17.66 -10.30
CA LYS A 55 -1.37 -17.66 -9.03
C LYS A 55 -2.87 -17.95 -9.20
N THR A 56 -3.32 -18.39 -10.36
CA THR A 56 -4.75 -18.65 -10.64
C THR A 56 -5.32 -19.76 -9.78
N ASP A 57 -4.52 -20.74 -9.43
CA ASP A 57 -4.95 -21.92 -8.69
C ASP A 57 -4.79 -21.78 -7.16
N ASP A 58 -4.26 -20.64 -6.70
CA ASP A 58 -4.10 -20.33 -5.29
C ASP A 58 -4.72 -18.95 -4.97
N PRO A 59 -6.02 -18.90 -4.61
CA PRO A 59 -6.70 -17.67 -4.25
C PRO A 59 -6.06 -16.95 -3.04
N VAL A 60 -5.48 -17.69 -2.09
CA VAL A 60 -4.84 -17.12 -0.90
C VAL A 60 -3.56 -16.38 -1.30
N ALA A 61 -2.72 -16.98 -2.15
CA ALA A 61 -1.52 -16.32 -2.66
C ALA A 61 -1.85 -15.06 -3.48
N MET A 62 -2.99 -15.06 -4.18
CA MET A 62 -3.47 -13.88 -4.90
C MET A 62 -3.89 -12.76 -3.95
N TYR A 63 -4.67 -13.05 -2.90
CA TYR A 63 -5.05 -12.07 -1.86
C TYR A 63 -3.83 -11.53 -1.11
N LEU A 64 -2.86 -12.38 -0.79
CA LEU A 64 -1.65 -11.96 -0.10
C LEU A 64 -0.76 -11.03 -0.95
N ALA A 65 -0.91 -11.04 -2.28
CA ALA A 65 -0.15 -10.12 -3.14
C ALA A 65 -0.45 -8.65 -2.86
N ASP A 66 -1.66 -8.32 -2.39
CA ASP A 66 -2.13 -6.95 -2.13
C ASP A 66 -2.12 -6.57 -0.65
N ILE A 67 -1.60 -7.43 0.24
CA ILE A 67 -1.72 -7.27 1.69
C ILE A 67 -1.21 -5.93 2.21
N TYR A 68 -0.17 -5.36 1.58
CA TYR A 68 0.42 -4.10 2.02
C TYR A 68 -0.31 -2.86 1.48
N THR A 69 -1.08 -2.99 0.39
CA THR A 69 -1.77 -1.85 -0.24
C THR A 69 -3.23 -1.73 0.14
N VAL A 70 -3.87 -2.83 0.53
CA VAL A 70 -5.30 -2.82 0.92
C VAL A 70 -5.52 -2.04 2.22
N SER A 71 -4.64 -2.19 3.20
CA SER A 71 -4.81 -1.59 4.53
C SER A 71 -4.83 -0.07 4.51
N LEU A 72 -3.95 0.58 3.72
CA LEU A 72 -3.94 2.04 3.61
C LEU A 72 -5.20 2.57 2.90
N ASN A 73 -5.69 1.84 1.88
CA ASN A 73 -6.93 2.20 1.19
C ASN A 73 -8.14 2.11 2.14
N LEU A 74 -8.21 1.06 2.98
CA LEU A 74 -9.24 0.93 3.99
C LEU A 74 -9.16 2.02 5.06
N ALA A 75 -7.96 2.44 5.45
CA ALA A 75 -7.75 3.52 6.41
C ALA A 75 -8.02 4.92 5.81
N GLY A 76 -8.07 5.06 4.48
CA GLY A 76 -8.26 6.34 3.79
C GLY A 76 -7.04 7.25 3.90
N LEU A 77 -5.84 6.68 3.77
CA LEU A 77 -4.57 7.37 3.90
C LEU A 77 -3.95 7.65 2.53
N PRO A 78 -3.23 8.77 2.37
CA PRO A 78 -2.43 9.02 1.20
C PRO A 78 -1.22 8.09 1.16
N GLY A 79 -0.86 7.64 -0.03
CA GLY A 79 0.32 6.81 -0.23
C GLY A 79 0.92 7.00 -1.62
N LEU A 80 2.23 6.88 -1.70
CA LEU A 80 3.00 6.98 -2.93
C LEU A 80 3.81 5.70 -3.12
N ALA A 81 3.81 5.20 -4.35
CA ALA A 81 4.65 4.10 -4.78
C ALA A 81 5.80 4.62 -5.65
N LEU A 82 7.02 4.23 -5.35
CA LEU A 82 8.19 4.57 -6.16
C LEU A 82 9.11 3.36 -6.35
N PRO A 83 9.82 3.28 -7.49
CA PRO A 83 10.77 2.21 -7.74
C PRO A 83 12.01 2.38 -6.87
N ILE A 84 12.47 1.28 -6.23
CA ILE A 84 13.66 1.31 -5.36
C ILE A 84 14.79 0.42 -5.84
N GLY A 85 14.61 -0.28 -6.95
CA GLY A 85 15.63 -1.17 -7.50
C GLY A 85 15.02 -2.36 -8.20
N LYS A 86 15.78 -3.45 -8.23
CA LYS A 86 15.39 -4.69 -8.93
C LYS A 86 15.68 -5.92 -8.07
N SER A 87 14.83 -6.93 -8.20
CA SER A 87 15.09 -8.29 -7.76
C SER A 87 15.31 -9.15 -9.01
N GLY A 88 16.56 -9.50 -9.29
CA GLY A 88 16.96 -10.02 -10.62
C GLY A 88 16.77 -8.93 -11.69
N HIS A 89 15.87 -9.18 -12.65
CA HIS A 89 15.53 -8.18 -13.68
C HIS A 89 14.19 -7.48 -13.42
N LEU A 90 13.45 -7.90 -12.40
CA LEU A 90 12.11 -7.38 -12.11
C LEU A 90 12.21 -6.16 -11.20
N PRO A 91 11.51 -5.06 -11.51
CA PRO A 91 11.49 -3.91 -10.63
C PRO A 91 10.78 -4.23 -9.33
N VAL A 92 11.24 -3.58 -8.24
CA VAL A 92 10.60 -3.62 -6.92
C VAL A 92 10.26 -2.21 -6.47
N GLY A 93 9.15 -2.07 -5.76
CA GLY A 93 8.62 -0.79 -5.33
C GLY A 93 8.65 -0.61 -3.82
N LEU A 94 8.82 0.64 -3.41
CA LEU A 94 8.61 1.14 -2.06
C LEU A 94 7.26 1.84 -2.00
N GLN A 95 6.54 1.63 -0.91
CA GLN A 95 5.36 2.39 -0.54
C GLN A 95 5.71 3.36 0.58
N ILE A 96 5.33 4.63 0.44
CA ILE A 96 5.39 5.65 1.49
C ILE A 96 3.96 6.04 1.83
N ILE A 97 3.60 5.97 3.10
CA ILE A 97 2.26 6.27 3.61
C ILE A 97 2.37 7.47 4.56
N GLY A 98 1.52 8.46 4.39
CA GLY A 98 1.44 9.65 5.23
C GLY A 98 0.12 9.78 5.98
N ARG A 99 0.04 10.80 6.83
CA ARG A 99 -1.21 11.21 7.48
C ARG A 99 -2.20 11.76 6.45
N PRO A 100 -3.50 11.77 6.74
CA PRO A 100 -4.47 12.44 5.87
C PRO A 100 -4.06 13.90 5.59
N PHE A 101 -4.09 14.29 4.32
CA PHE A 101 -3.72 15.64 3.84
C PHE A 101 -2.25 16.04 4.04
N ASP A 102 -1.33 15.10 4.24
CA ASP A 102 0.11 15.31 4.40
C ASP A 102 0.89 14.83 3.15
N GLU A 103 0.29 14.91 1.97
CA GLU A 103 0.87 14.50 0.69
C GLU A 103 2.17 15.23 0.38
N ASP A 104 2.28 16.50 0.78
CA ASP A 104 3.49 17.31 0.60
C ASP A 104 4.72 16.64 1.23
N LYS A 105 4.57 16.08 2.43
CA LYS A 105 5.65 15.39 3.12
C LYS A 105 6.06 14.11 2.41
N ILE A 106 5.07 13.39 1.88
CA ILE A 106 5.31 12.18 1.07
C ILE A 106 6.14 12.53 -0.16
N PHE A 107 5.77 13.58 -0.90
CA PHE A 107 6.50 14.03 -2.09
C PHE A 107 7.91 14.52 -1.75
N GLN A 108 8.09 15.28 -0.68
CA GLN A 108 9.42 15.74 -0.24
C GLN A 108 10.37 14.55 0.02
N VAL A 109 9.90 13.53 0.72
CA VAL A 109 10.72 12.34 1.00
C VAL A 109 10.98 11.53 -0.26
N ALA A 110 10.00 11.41 -1.14
CA ALA A 110 10.17 10.72 -2.41
C ALA A 110 11.21 11.42 -3.31
N GLU A 111 11.16 12.75 -3.39
CA GLU A 111 12.13 13.54 -4.15
C GLU A 111 13.57 13.37 -3.61
N ILE A 112 13.75 13.46 -2.29
CA ILE A 112 15.05 13.22 -1.65
C ILE A 112 15.55 11.81 -1.98
N TYR A 113 14.68 10.82 -1.92
CA TYR A 113 15.03 9.45 -2.25
C TYR A 113 15.47 9.29 -3.71
N GLU A 114 14.76 9.89 -4.65
CA GLU A 114 15.13 9.89 -6.07
C GLU A 114 16.48 10.58 -6.32
N GLN A 115 16.75 11.69 -5.65
CA GLN A 115 18.04 12.38 -5.72
C GLN A 115 19.19 11.50 -5.24
N ILE A 116 19.00 10.79 -4.12
CA ILE A 116 19.98 9.84 -3.58
C ILE A 116 20.22 8.70 -4.57
N GLN A 117 19.17 8.11 -5.12
CA GLN A 117 19.29 7.04 -6.13
C GLN A 117 20.03 7.53 -7.37
N ASN A 118 19.68 8.67 -7.92
CA ASN A 118 20.33 9.24 -9.09
C ASN A 118 21.82 9.55 -8.82
N GLY A 119 22.15 10.02 -7.61
CA GLY A 119 23.52 10.22 -7.12
C GLY A 119 24.30 8.90 -7.09
N ILE A 120 23.74 7.85 -6.51
CA ILE A 120 24.37 6.51 -6.43
C ILE A 120 24.64 5.95 -7.84
N TYR A 121 23.66 6.05 -8.74
CA TYR A 121 23.82 5.59 -10.12
C TYR A 121 24.83 6.43 -10.93
N SER A 122 25.04 7.69 -10.62
CA SER A 122 26.05 8.53 -11.25
C SER A 122 27.48 8.12 -10.87
N PHE A 123 27.69 7.66 -9.64
CA PHE A 123 28.97 7.13 -9.18
C PHE A 123 29.30 5.74 -9.76
N ALA A 124 28.30 4.92 -10.04
CA ALA A 124 28.48 3.59 -10.59
C ALA A 124 28.74 3.57 -12.12
N ARG A 125 28.61 4.71 -12.81
CA ARG A 125 28.87 4.86 -14.26
C ARG A 125 30.27 5.42 -14.59
N LYS A 126 31.08 5.70 -13.59
CA LYS A 126 32.50 6.08 -13.74
C LYS A 126 33.39 4.89 -13.45
#